data_9642eb8916f170c44df2fe048f8186ab
#
_entry.id   9642eb8916f170c44df2fe048f8186ab
#
_cell.length_a   1.000
_cell.length_b   1.000
_cell.length_c   1.000
_cell.angle_alpha   90.00
_cell.angle_beta   90.00
_cell.angle_gamma   90.00
#
_symmetry.space_group_name_H-M   'P 1'
#
loop_
_entity.id
_entity.type
_entity.pdbx_description
1 polymer ?
#
loop_
_entity_poly.entity_id
_entity_poly.type
_entity_poly.pdbx_seq_one_letter_code
_entity_poly.pdbx_strand_id
1 'polypeptide(L)'
;MSMTATHESINQIPADEASATFADKVFADLLGAMSTFATTIGVELGWYDALASNDSMNSPELAAATDTDERYAREWLEQQSVSGYLSVVDATAEPTARRFSIRPEAAEILTDRSSVAFMAPYPGFVASLGRSLPDVIDAYRTGAGFGWHQHGDGARSGQAEANRPMFLNLLGQQYLASIPAVHTVLRDGGSVADIGCGLGWSSIGIAQAYPNARVDGYDIDGPSIEQARANAVEAGVADRVSFHHLDAADLDADTYDVVLALECVHDMANPVSVLAAMKHIVKPAGTVIVMDERVGEHFTGEPDPVEEMMYGFSLISCLPDGRNAAESVATGTVMRPSTLERYATDAGFSSIDVLPIDNDFFRFYNLSL
;
A
#
# COMPACT_ATOMS: atom_id res chain seq x y z
N MET A 1 -15.87 12.34 -46.32
CA MET A 1 -17.13 12.33 -45.58
C MET A 1 -16.76 11.93 -44.17
N SER A 2 -16.71 12.90 -43.28
CA SER A 2 -16.34 12.69 -41.86
C SER A 2 -17.54 12.05 -41.16
N MET A 3 -17.38 10.81 -40.68
CA MET A 3 -18.32 10.22 -39.74
C MET A 3 -17.80 10.54 -38.33
N THR A 4 -18.25 11.65 -37.76
CA THR A 4 -18.25 11.87 -36.32
C THR A 4 -19.25 10.89 -35.72
N ALA A 5 -18.75 9.83 -35.06
CA ALA A 5 -19.56 9.00 -34.21
C ALA A 5 -19.98 9.86 -33.01
N THR A 6 -21.21 10.30 -33.01
CA THR A 6 -21.86 10.86 -31.84
C THR A 6 -22.08 9.71 -30.84
N HIS A 7 -21.38 9.76 -29.69
CA HIS A 7 -21.77 8.98 -28.52
C HIS A 7 -23.18 9.42 -28.10
N GLU A 8 -24.20 8.71 -28.55
CA GLU A 8 -25.52 8.81 -27.94
C GLU A 8 -25.42 8.28 -26.54
N SER A 9 -25.72 9.13 -25.58
CA SER A 9 -25.67 8.82 -24.13
C SER A 9 -26.57 7.64 -23.80
N ILE A 10 -26.03 6.70 -23.03
CA ILE A 10 -26.69 5.47 -22.57
C ILE A 10 -27.88 5.76 -21.62
N ASN A 11 -28.07 7.01 -21.19
CA ASN A 11 -29.18 7.41 -20.32
C ASN A 11 -30.06 8.48 -20.94
N GLN A 12 -31.26 8.09 -21.40
CA GLN A 12 -32.34 9.00 -21.83
C GLN A 12 -33.17 9.49 -20.63
N ILE A 13 -32.57 9.84 -19.50
CA ILE A 13 -33.27 10.55 -18.42
C ILE A 13 -33.00 12.03 -18.63
N PRO A 14 -34.03 12.89 -18.73
CA PRO A 14 -33.83 14.33 -18.74
C PRO A 14 -33.34 14.73 -17.33
N ALA A 15 -32.05 14.69 -17.14
CA ALA A 15 -31.38 15.21 -15.95
C ALA A 15 -31.11 16.70 -16.18
N ASP A 16 -31.23 17.50 -15.12
CA ASP A 16 -30.62 18.82 -15.14
C ASP A 16 -29.09 18.68 -15.30
N GLU A 17 -28.40 19.75 -15.60
CA GLU A 17 -26.97 19.74 -15.85
C GLU A 17 -26.16 19.15 -14.66
N ALA A 18 -26.62 19.36 -13.43
CA ALA A 18 -25.99 18.83 -12.23
C ALA A 18 -26.13 17.30 -12.13
N SER A 19 -27.31 16.76 -12.44
CA SER A 19 -27.54 15.31 -12.47
C SER A 19 -26.75 14.62 -13.57
N ALA A 20 -26.59 15.25 -14.73
CA ALA A 20 -25.76 14.73 -15.82
C ALA A 20 -24.28 14.67 -15.41
N THR A 21 -23.75 15.73 -14.80
CA THR A 21 -22.37 15.79 -14.29
C THR A 21 -22.11 14.72 -13.23
N PHE A 22 -23.08 14.47 -12.33
CA PHE A 22 -22.95 13.43 -11.31
C PHE A 22 -22.99 12.02 -11.92
N ALA A 23 -23.81 11.79 -12.93
CA ALA A 23 -23.84 10.53 -13.66
C ALA A 23 -22.50 10.25 -14.38
N ASP A 24 -21.88 11.28 -14.96
CA ASP A 24 -20.55 11.18 -15.58
C ASP A 24 -19.48 10.79 -14.53
N LYS A 25 -19.54 11.36 -13.30
CA LYS A 25 -18.66 10.97 -12.21
C LYS A 25 -18.84 9.49 -11.87
N VAL A 26 -20.05 9.03 -11.62
CA VAL A 26 -20.32 7.61 -11.30
C VAL A 26 -19.85 6.68 -12.43
N PHE A 27 -19.99 7.11 -13.68
CA PHE A 27 -19.51 6.35 -14.84
C PHE A 27 -17.97 6.29 -14.88
N ALA A 28 -17.29 7.39 -14.57
CA ALA A 28 -15.82 7.40 -14.46
C ALA A 28 -15.31 6.47 -13.34
N ASP A 29 -15.98 6.46 -12.18
CA ASP A 29 -15.67 5.55 -11.06
C ASP A 29 -15.86 4.08 -11.49
N LEU A 30 -16.92 3.77 -12.26
CA LEU A 30 -17.13 2.42 -12.80
C LEU A 30 -16.04 2.02 -13.80
N LEU A 31 -15.62 2.93 -14.70
CA LEU A 31 -14.51 2.68 -15.62
C LEU A 31 -13.20 2.43 -14.86
N GLY A 32 -12.93 3.18 -13.80
CA GLY A 32 -11.78 2.97 -12.92
C GLY A 32 -11.79 1.57 -12.29
N ALA A 33 -12.94 1.14 -11.77
CA ALA A 33 -13.09 -0.20 -11.21
C ALA A 33 -12.83 -1.31 -12.26
N MET A 34 -13.37 -1.17 -13.49
CA MET A 34 -13.12 -2.12 -14.56
C MET A 34 -11.64 -2.14 -14.98
N SER A 35 -10.98 -0.98 -15.04
CA SER A 35 -9.55 -0.89 -15.31
C SER A 35 -8.72 -1.57 -14.22
N THR A 36 -9.08 -1.41 -12.95
CA THR A 36 -8.43 -2.10 -11.82
C THR A 36 -8.47 -3.61 -11.98
N PHE A 37 -9.63 -4.19 -12.32
CA PHE A 37 -9.75 -5.63 -12.54
C PHE A 37 -8.96 -6.10 -13.76
N ALA A 38 -9.00 -5.36 -14.87
CA ALA A 38 -8.26 -5.70 -16.08
C ALA A 38 -6.74 -5.63 -15.85
N THR A 39 -6.27 -4.63 -15.09
CA THR A 39 -4.85 -4.51 -14.71
C THR A 39 -4.43 -5.66 -13.80
N THR A 40 -5.26 -6.03 -12.82
CA THR A 40 -5.01 -7.21 -11.96
C THR A 40 -4.82 -8.47 -12.81
N ILE A 41 -5.70 -8.72 -13.79
CA ILE A 41 -5.59 -9.87 -14.69
C ILE A 41 -4.25 -9.86 -15.43
N GLY A 42 -3.85 -8.71 -15.97
CA GLY A 42 -2.60 -8.59 -16.72
C GLY A 42 -1.35 -8.79 -15.86
N VAL A 43 -1.35 -8.30 -14.62
CA VAL A 43 -0.27 -8.51 -13.65
C VAL A 43 -0.17 -9.98 -13.23
N GLU A 44 -1.28 -10.58 -12.81
CA GLU A 44 -1.34 -11.97 -12.32
C GLU A 44 -0.93 -13.00 -13.42
N LEU A 45 -1.26 -12.71 -14.67
CA LEU A 45 -0.90 -13.59 -15.79
C LEU A 45 0.46 -13.27 -16.43
N GLY A 46 1.20 -12.28 -15.92
CA GLY A 46 2.50 -11.85 -16.46
C GLY A 46 2.41 -11.22 -17.85
N TRP A 47 1.24 -10.74 -18.26
CA TRP A 47 1.04 -10.20 -19.61
C TRP A 47 1.78 -8.88 -19.84
N TYR A 48 1.87 -8.03 -18.83
CA TYR A 48 2.67 -6.80 -18.92
C TYR A 48 4.17 -7.10 -19.02
N ASP A 49 4.68 -8.06 -18.24
CA ASP A 49 6.10 -8.46 -18.30
C ASP A 49 6.46 -9.05 -19.69
N ALA A 50 5.56 -9.87 -20.25
CA ALA A 50 5.74 -10.43 -21.59
C ALA A 50 5.75 -9.34 -22.66
N LEU A 51 4.83 -8.37 -22.58
CA LEU A 51 4.79 -7.22 -23.51
C LEU A 51 6.00 -6.31 -23.34
N ALA A 52 6.46 -6.06 -22.13
CA ALA A 52 7.64 -5.21 -21.86
C ALA A 52 8.95 -5.86 -22.37
N SER A 53 8.99 -7.18 -22.43
CA SER A 53 10.15 -7.95 -22.94
C SER A 53 10.19 -8.06 -24.47
N ASN A 54 9.19 -7.55 -25.19
CA ASN A 54 9.06 -7.64 -26.63
C ASN A 54 8.63 -6.30 -27.24
N ASP A 55 9.11 -5.99 -28.45
CA ASP A 55 8.72 -4.75 -29.14
C ASP A 55 7.20 -4.65 -29.37
N SER A 56 6.57 -5.76 -29.70
CA SER A 56 5.13 -5.91 -29.82
C SER A 56 4.74 -7.38 -29.88
N MET A 57 3.52 -7.72 -29.45
CA MET A 57 2.96 -9.07 -29.53
C MET A 57 1.54 -9.04 -30.07
N ASN A 58 1.14 -10.12 -30.78
CA ASN A 58 -0.26 -10.40 -31.05
C ASN A 58 -0.83 -11.36 -29.99
N SER A 59 -2.14 -11.62 -30.04
CA SER A 59 -2.80 -12.46 -29.02
C SER A 59 -2.33 -13.92 -29.03
N PRO A 60 -2.07 -14.58 -30.18
CA PRO A 60 -1.45 -15.91 -30.16
C PRO A 60 -0.04 -15.95 -29.55
N GLU A 61 0.80 -14.93 -29.81
CA GLU A 61 2.15 -14.84 -29.25
C GLU A 61 2.11 -14.63 -27.74
N LEU A 62 1.24 -13.72 -27.26
CA LEU A 62 1.08 -13.45 -25.83
C LEU A 62 0.57 -14.69 -25.09
N ALA A 63 -0.47 -15.31 -25.59
CA ALA A 63 -1.05 -16.53 -25.02
C ALA A 63 -0.02 -17.67 -24.93
N ALA A 64 0.76 -17.89 -26.00
CA ALA A 64 1.81 -18.90 -26.03
C ALA A 64 2.97 -18.60 -25.06
N ALA A 65 3.34 -17.32 -24.90
CA ALA A 65 4.43 -16.90 -24.01
C ALA A 65 4.08 -17.05 -22.52
N THR A 66 2.78 -16.99 -22.18
CA THR A 66 2.30 -16.97 -20.79
C THR A 66 1.44 -18.18 -20.42
N ASP A 67 1.36 -19.19 -21.30
CA ASP A 67 0.54 -20.40 -21.12
C ASP A 67 -0.93 -20.07 -20.79
N THR A 68 -1.51 -19.13 -21.57
CA THR A 68 -2.90 -18.68 -21.42
C THR A 68 -3.72 -18.93 -22.68
N ASP A 69 -5.03 -18.69 -22.61
CA ASP A 69 -5.94 -18.85 -23.75
C ASP A 69 -5.92 -17.61 -24.65
N GLU A 70 -5.80 -17.81 -25.96
CA GLU A 70 -5.72 -16.74 -26.98
C GLU A 70 -6.95 -15.82 -26.95
N ARG A 71 -8.15 -16.39 -26.78
CA ARG A 71 -9.36 -15.57 -26.85
C ARG A 71 -9.43 -14.57 -25.68
N TYR A 72 -9.01 -15.00 -24.48
CA TYR A 72 -8.91 -14.10 -23.33
C TYR A 72 -7.77 -13.10 -23.48
N ALA A 73 -6.61 -13.51 -23.96
CA ALA A 73 -5.49 -12.61 -24.24
C ALA A 73 -5.89 -11.52 -25.26
N ARG A 74 -6.62 -11.88 -26.31
CA ARG A 74 -7.11 -10.94 -27.33
C ARG A 74 -8.08 -9.92 -26.74
N GLU A 75 -9.07 -10.35 -25.95
CA GLU A 75 -10.04 -9.43 -25.31
C GLU A 75 -9.33 -8.44 -24.41
N TRP A 76 -8.37 -8.94 -23.63
CA TRP A 76 -7.59 -8.11 -22.71
C TRP A 76 -6.70 -7.10 -23.45
N LEU A 77 -5.99 -7.52 -24.49
CA LEU A 77 -5.16 -6.63 -25.32
C LEU A 77 -5.99 -5.49 -25.95
N GLU A 78 -7.17 -5.80 -26.45
CA GLU A 78 -8.09 -4.83 -27.02
C GLU A 78 -8.61 -3.87 -25.94
N GLN A 79 -9.05 -4.40 -24.77
CA GLN A 79 -9.50 -3.59 -23.64
C GLN A 79 -8.39 -2.67 -23.13
N GLN A 80 -7.17 -3.17 -22.94
CA GLN A 80 -6.04 -2.37 -22.48
C GLN A 80 -5.61 -1.29 -23.48
N SER A 81 -5.81 -1.56 -24.77
CA SER A 81 -5.58 -0.57 -25.83
C SER A 81 -6.58 0.57 -25.78
N VAL A 82 -7.88 0.28 -25.63
CA VAL A 82 -8.91 1.34 -25.54
C VAL A 82 -8.86 2.09 -24.21
N SER A 83 -8.30 1.48 -23.17
CA SER A 83 -8.04 2.12 -21.87
C SER A 83 -6.73 2.91 -21.84
N GLY A 84 -5.92 2.88 -22.90
CA GLY A 84 -4.71 3.70 -23.04
C GLY A 84 -3.44 3.13 -22.39
N TYR A 85 -3.46 1.89 -21.89
CA TYR A 85 -2.27 1.20 -21.35
C TYR A 85 -1.37 0.65 -22.45
N LEU A 86 -1.96 0.19 -23.53
CA LEU A 86 -1.26 -0.36 -24.68
C LEU A 86 -1.49 0.50 -25.94
N SER A 87 -0.55 0.38 -26.87
CA SER A 87 -0.70 0.90 -28.24
C SER A 87 -0.94 -0.25 -29.21
N VAL A 88 -1.84 -0.04 -30.19
CA VAL A 88 -2.06 -0.98 -31.28
C VAL A 88 -1.40 -0.45 -32.55
N VAL A 89 -0.66 -1.30 -33.27
CA VAL A 89 0.08 -0.91 -34.48
C VAL A 89 -0.87 -0.67 -35.66
N ASP A 90 -1.81 -1.61 -35.90
CA ASP A 90 -2.85 -1.52 -36.94
C ASP A 90 -4.16 -2.10 -36.39
N ALA A 91 -5.09 -1.21 -36.05
CA ALA A 91 -6.41 -1.60 -35.53
C ALA A 91 -7.31 -2.25 -36.60
N THR A 92 -6.97 -2.12 -37.89
CA THR A 92 -7.75 -2.68 -38.98
C THR A 92 -7.33 -4.09 -39.40
N ALA A 93 -6.20 -4.58 -38.85
CA ALA A 93 -5.73 -5.93 -39.09
C ALA A 93 -6.72 -6.98 -38.57
N GLU A 94 -6.63 -8.20 -39.07
CA GLU A 94 -7.41 -9.32 -38.57
C GLU A 94 -7.18 -9.49 -37.04
N PRO A 95 -8.20 -9.84 -36.25
CA PRO A 95 -8.13 -9.81 -34.78
C PRO A 95 -6.91 -10.52 -34.19
N THR A 96 -6.56 -11.70 -34.69
CA THR A 96 -5.40 -12.47 -34.21
C THR A 96 -4.05 -12.01 -34.77
N ALA A 97 -4.07 -11.09 -35.75
CA ALA A 97 -2.86 -10.53 -36.35
C ALA A 97 -2.53 -9.13 -35.81
N ARG A 98 -3.45 -8.49 -35.07
CA ARG A 98 -3.20 -7.17 -34.44
C ARG A 98 -2.05 -7.27 -33.48
N ARG A 99 -1.11 -6.34 -33.58
CA ARG A 99 0.04 -6.28 -32.69
C ARG A 99 -0.11 -5.13 -31.70
N PHE A 100 0.22 -5.41 -30.47
CA PHE A 100 0.14 -4.49 -29.35
C PHE A 100 1.50 -4.31 -28.71
N SER A 101 1.78 -3.13 -28.23
CA SER A 101 2.98 -2.82 -27.45
C SER A 101 2.58 -2.10 -26.17
N ILE A 102 3.30 -2.38 -25.09
CA ILE A 102 3.15 -1.61 -23.84
C ILE A 102 3.73 -0.20 -24.06
N ARG A 103 3.08 0.81 -23.54
CA ARG A 103 3.60 2.18 -23.56
C ARG A 103 4.79 2.28 -22.60
N PRO A 104 5.87 3.02 -22.94
CA PRO A 104 7.07 3.09 -22.09
C PRO A 104 6.76 3.51 -20.65
N GLU A 105 5.89 4.51 -20.45
CA GLU A 105 5.44 4.97 -19.15
C GLU A 105 4.64 3.91 -18.38
N ALA A 106 3.84 3.10 -19.07
CA ALA A 106 3.12 2.00 -18.44
C ALA A 106 4.05 0.83 -18.09
N ALA A 107 5.09 0.58 -18.90
CA ALA A 107 6.07 -0.46 -18.62
C ALA A 107 6.82 -0.18 -17.31
N GLU A 108 7.32 1.04 -17.09
CA GLU A 108 7.97 1.42 -15.83
C GLU A 108 7.06 1.17 -14.62
N ILE A 109 5.83 1.67 -14.68
CA ILE A 109 4.88 1.62 -13.56
C ILE A 109 4.37 0.21 -13.28
N LEU A 110 4.26 -0.66 -14.29
CA LEU A 110 3.63 -1.97 -14.16
C LEU A 110 4.61 -3.15 -14.17
N THR A 111 5.89 -2.94 -14.53
CA THR A 111 6.85 -4.05 -14.63
C THR A 111 8.19 -3.81 -13.93
N ASP A 112 8.59 -2.57 -13.68
CA ASP A 112 9.84 -2.29 -12.98
C ASP A 112 9.66 -2.32 -11.45
N ARG A 113 9.84 -3.49 -10.88
CA ARG A 113 9.74 -3.73 -9.43
C ARG A 113 10.77 -2.98 -8.60
N SER A 114 11.78 -2.38 -9.21
CA SER A 114 12.79 -1.55 -8.53
C SER A 114 12.44 -0.07 -8.53
N SER A 115 11.54 0.36 -9.40
CA SER A 115 11.09 1.75 -9.46
C SER A 115 10.23 2.12 -8.26
N VAL A 116 10.45 3.29 -7.67
CA VAL A 116 9.56 3.85 -6.64
C VAL A 116 8.19 4.24 -7.19
N ALA A 117 8.05 4.30 -8.52
CA ALA A 117 6.78 4.51 -9.22
C ALA A 117 6.02 3.20 -9.51
N PHE A 118 6.54 2.04 -9.07
CA PHE A 118 5.90 0.75 -9.33
C PHE A 118 4.56 0.62 -8.64
N MET A 119 3.50 0.45 -9.42
CA MET A 119 2.12 0.40 -8.95
C MET A 119 1.38 -0.91 -9.26
N ALA A 120 2.03 -1.87 -9.90
CA ALA A 120 1.39 -3.13 -10.29
C ALA A 120 0.68 -3.88 -9.14
N PRO A 121 1.14 -3.85 -7.88
CA PRO A 121 0.45 -4.52 -6.78
C PRO A 121 -0.88 -3.88 -6.36
N TYR A 122 -1.05 -2.57 -6.55
CA TYR A 122 -2.24 -1.85 -6.07
C TYR A 122 -3.57 -2.36 -6.66
N PRO A 123 -3.71 -2.60 -7.98
CA PRO A 123 -4.93 -3.17 -8.55
C PRO A 123 -5.32 -4.51 -7.91
N GLY A 124 -4.35 -5.42 -7.73
CA GLY A 124 -4.56 -6.71 -7.08
C GLY A 124 -4.92 -6.59 -5.60
N PHE A 125 -4.30 -5.65 -4.89
CA PHE A 125 -4.64 -5.31 -3.50
C PHE A 125 -6.10 -4.85 -3.38
N VAL A 126 -6.52 -3.86 -4.16
CA VAL A 126 -7.89 -3.35 -4.18
C VAL A 126 -8.90 -4.44 -4.57
N ALA A 127 -8.58 -5.26 -5.58
CA ALA A 127 -9.42 -6.38 -5.98
C ALA A 127 -9.58 -7.43 -4.86
N SER A 128 -8.51 -7.68 -4.09
CA SER A 128 -8.54 -8.59 -2.93
C SER A 128 -9.40 -8.06 -1.80
N LEU A 129 -9.29 -6.78 -1.47
CA LEU A 129 -10.18 -6.11 -0.50
C LEU A 129 -11.64 -6.20 -0.94
N GLY A 130 -11.92 -6.01 -2.23
CA GLY A 130 -13.27 -6.10 -2.80
C GLY A 130 -13.94 -7.46 -2.59
N ARG A 131 -13.19 -8.54 -2.42
CA ARG A 131 -13.74 -9.87 -2.11
C ARG A 131 -14.39 -9.95 -0.74
N SER A 132 -13.97 -9.12 0.20
CA SER A 132 -14.48 -9.06 1.57
C SER A 132 -15.69 -8.14 1.74
N LEU A 133 -16.14 -7.44 0.69
CA LEU A 133 -17.24 -6.48 0.76
C LEU A 133 -18.51 -7.00 1.44
N PRO A 134 -19.00 -8.25 1.19
CA PRO A 134 -20.17 -8.76 1.87
C PRO A 134 -20.01 -8.80 3.39
N ASP A 135 -18.87 -9.26 3.89
CA ASP A 135 -18.56 -9.39 5.31
C ASP A 135 -18.35 -8.01 5.96
N VAL A 136 -17.67 -7.11 5.25
CA VAL A 136 -17.49 -5.71 5.68
C VAL A 136 -18.85 -5.01 5.79
N ILE A 137 -19.78 -5.20 4.84
CA ILE A 137 -21.15 -4.65 4.91
C ILE A 137 -21.89 -5.20 6.14
N ASP A 138 -21.72 -6.45 6.49
CA ASP A 138 -22.31 -7.03 7.69
C ASP A 138 -21.67 -6.47 8.97
N ALA A 139 -20.36 -6.22 8.98
CA ALA A 139 -19.69 -5.50 10.05
C ALA A 139 -20.28 -4.08 10.25
N TYR A 140 -20.56 -3.36 9.17
CA TYR A 140 -21.23 -2.04 9.24
C TYR A 140 -22.64 -2.11 9.84
N ARG A 141 -23.41 -3.17 9.55
CA ARG A 141 -24.76 -3.35 10.10
C ARG A 141 -24.76 -3.66 11.60
N THR A 142 -23.79 -4.43 12.04
CA THR A 142 -23.74 -4.97 13.41
C THR A 142 -22.87 -4.12 14.35
N GLY A 143 -21.98 -3.29 13.82
CA GLY A 143 -20.94 -2.59 14.57
C GLY A 143 -19.77 -3.50 14.98
N ALA A 144 -19.71 -4.74 14.48
CA ALA A 144 -18.59 -5.64 14.67
C ALA A 144 -17.34 -5.16 13.88
N GLY A 145 -16.18 -5.72 14.20
CA GLY A 145 -14.99 -5.56 13.38
C GLY A 145 -14.90 -6.61 12.27
N PHE A 146 -13.94 -6.40 11.37
CA PHE A 146 -13.52 -7.36 10.36
C PHE A 146 -11.99 -7.30 10.26
N GLY A 147 -11.30 -8.29 10.83
CA GLY A 147 -9.86 -8.25 11.05
C GLY A 147 -9.05 -8.40 9.76
N TRP A 148 -7.86 -7.80 9.76
CA TRP A 148 -6.91 -7.85 8.65
C TRP A 148 -6.71 -9.26 8.08
N HIS A 149 -6.51 -10.25 8.96
CA HIS A 149 -6.31 -11.64 8.57
C HIS A 149 -7.45 -12.23 7.73
N GLN A 150 -8.68 -11.69 7.84
CA GLN A 150 -9.86 -12.16 7.12
C GLN A 150 -9.88 -11.71 5.64
N HIS A 151 -9.12 -10.67 5.27
CA HIS A 151 -8.95 -10.26 3.88
C HIS A 151 -8.11 -11.26 3.06
N GLY A 152 -7.31 -12.10 3.75
CA GLY A 152 -6.54 -13.19 3.15
C GLY A 152 -5.22 -12.74 2.51
N ASP A 153 -4.55 -13.71 1.90
CA ASP A 153 -3.17 -13.55 1.41
C ASP A 153 -3.03 -12.51 0.30
N GLY A 154 -4.04 -12.36 -0.56
CA GLY A 154 -4.00 -11.39 -1.65
C GLY A 154 -3.96 -9.94 -1.16
N ALA A 155 -4.66 -9.61 -0.07
CA ALA A 155 -4.60 -8.29 0.54
C ALA A 155 -3.25 -8.08 1.24
N ARG A 156 -2.80 -9.06 2.03
CA ARG A 156 -1.51 -9.05 2.73
C ARG A 156 -0.33 -8.83 1.78
N SER A 157 -0.25 -9.65 0.73
CA SER A 157 0.81 -9.54 -0.28
C SER A 157 0.70 -8.25 -1.09
N GLY A 158 -0.53 -7.84 -1.45
CA GLY A 158 -0.78 -6.65 -2.25
C GLY A 158 -0.27 -5.39 -1.57
N GLN A 159 -0.59 -5.18 -0.29
CA GLN A 159 -0.10 -4.03 0.47
C GLN A 159 1.42 -4.07 0.65
N ALA A 160 1.97 -5.22 1.05
CA ALA A 160 3.40 -5.34 1.27
C ALA A 160 4.21 -5.07 0.00
N GLU A 161 3.79 -5.61 -1.15
CA GLU A 161 4.47 -5.39 -2.43
C GLU A 161 4.27 -3.95 -2.95
N ALA A 162 3.15 -3.28 -2.62
CA ALA A 162 2.94 -1.87 -2.95
C ALA A 162 3.93 -0.96 -2.21
N ASN A 163 4.22 -1.24 -0.95
CA ASN A 163 5.14 -0.47 -0.12
C ASN A 163 6.62 -0.84 -0.30
N ARG A 164 6.89 -2.04 -0.84
CA ARG A 164 8.24 -2.59 -0.97
C ARG A 164 9.24 -1.66 -1.65
N PRO A 165 8.94 -1.02 -2.80
CA PRO A 165 9.92 -0.14 -3.47
C PRO A 165 10.32 1.06 -2.60
N MET A 166 9.38 1.67 -1.89
CA MET A 166 9.65 2.78 -0.97
C MET A 166 10.52 2.31 0.21
N PHE A 167 10.18 1.19 0.83
CA PHE A 167 10.93 0.67 1.96
C PHE A 167 12.36 0.25 1.58
N LEU A 168 12.55 -0.38 0.43
CA LEU A 168 13.88 -0.82 0.00
C LEU A 168 14.75 0.33 -0.53
N ASN A 169 14.17 1.35 -1.20
CA ASN A 169 14.94 2.35 -1.91
C ASN A 169 14.99 3.71 -1.22
N LEU A 170 13.99 4.07 -0.40
CA LEU A 170 13.90 5.40 0.19
C LEU A 170 14.03 5.40 1.72
N LEU A 171 13.42 4.44 2.43
CA LEU A 171 13.32 4.48 3.89
C LEU A 171 14.69 4.63 4.56
N GLY A 172 15.60 3.69 4.35
CA GLY A 172 16.91 3.73 4.99
C GLY A 172 17.85 4.77 4.38
N GLN A 173 17.82 4.90 3.04
CA GLN A 173 18.80 5.68 2.28
C GLN A 173 18.50 7.18 2.25
N GLN A 174 17.23 7.56 2.39
CA GLN A 174 16.80 8.97 2.32
C GLN A 174 16.10 9.40 3.61
N TYR A 175 15.01 8.74 4.00
CA TYR A 175 14.17 9.21 5.10
C TYR A 175 14.89 9.12 6.45
N LEU A 176 15.35 7.94 6.86
CA LEU A 176 16.11 7.78 8.09
C LEU A 176 17.49 8.45 8.03
N ALA A 177 18.11 8.49 6.84
CA ALA A 177 19.38 9.18 6.65
C ALA A 177 19.27 10.71 6.82
N SER A 178 18.08 11.29 6.59
CA SER A 178 17.83 12.71 6.79
C SER A 178 17.69 13.13 8.27
N ILE A 179 17.61 12.14 9.18
CA ILE A 179 17.52 12.36 10.64
C ILE A 179 18.89 12.08 11.24
N PRO A 180 19.71 13.12 11.58
CA PRO A 180 21.12 12.94 11.92
C PRO A 180 21.38 12.00 13.09
N ALA A 181 20.54 12.01 14.13
CA ALA A 181 20.67 11.13 15.29
C ALA A 181 20.45 9.65 14.90
N VAL A 182 19.39 9.38 14.11
CA VAL A 182 19.08 8.03 13.62
C VAL A 182 20.16 7.54 12.66
N HIS A 183 20.54 8.36 11.68
CA HIS A 183 21.59 8.00 10.72
C HIS A 183 22.90 7.62 11.41
N THR A 184 23.32 8.40 12.39
CA THR A 184 24.57 8.15 13.11
C THR A 184 24.52 6.83 13.88
N VAL A 185 23.48 6.59 14.65
CA VAL A 185 23.37 5.40 15.48
C VAL A 185 23.24 4.13 14.64
N LEU A 186 22.48 4.16 13.57
CA LEU A 186 22.30 2.99 12.69
C LEU A 186 23.55 2.66 11.90
N ARG A 187 24.27 3.67 11.37
CA ARG A 187 25.57 3.46 10.72
C ARG A 187 26.58 2.80 11.65
N ASP A 188 26.57 3.16 12.93
CA ASP A 188 27.54 2.70 13.92
C ASP A 188 27.11 1.35 14.58
N GLY A 189 26.03 0.72 14.13
CA GLY A 189 25.59 -0.61 14.57
C GLY A 189 24.46 -0.61 15.60
N GLY A 190 23.63 0.42 15.60
CA GLY A 190 22.46 0.54 16.47
C GLY A 190 21.39 -0.53 16.24
N SER A 191 20.50 -0.66 17.23
CA SER A 191 19.38 -1.59 17.23
C SER A 191 18.06 -0.88 16.89
N VAL A 192 17.21 -1.56 16.10
CA VAL A 192 15.90 -1.06 15.67
C VAL A 192 14.81 -2.03 16.09
N ALA A 193 13.72 -1.53 16.63
CA ALA A 193 12.44 -2.23 16.71
C ALA A 193 11.50 -1.65 15.64
N ASP A 194 10.93 -2.52 14.82
CA ASP A 194 9.98 -2.19 13.75
C ASP A 194 8.62 -2.80 14.10
N ILE A 195 7.70 -1.96 14.56
CA ILE A 195 6.41 -2.36 15.10
C ILE A 195 5.37 -2.35 13.99
N GLY A 196 4.62 -3.46 13.83
CA GLY A 196 3.71 -3.66 12.71
C GLY A 196 4.47 -3.90 11.41
N CYS A 197 5.53 -4.71 11.44
CA CYS A 197 6.47 -4.87 10.34
C CYS A 197 5.90 -5.62 9.11
N GLY A 198 4.71 -6.22 9.22
CA GLY A 198 4.07 -6.97 8.14
C GLY A 198 4.99 -8.02 7.52
N LEU A 199 5.17 -7.98 6.19
CA LEU A 199 6.05 -8.89 5.44
C LEU A 199 7.55 -8.51 5.53
N GLY A 200 7.91 -7.54 6.39
CA GLY A 200 9.28 -7.22 6.77
C GLY A 200 10.07 -6.33 5.81
N TRP A 201 9.45 -5.73 4.79
CA TRP A 201 10.19 -4.95 3.80
C TRP A 201 10.84 -3.68 4.38
N SER A 202 10.24 -3.03 5.37
CA SER A 202 10.82 -1.92 6.13
C SER A 202 12.09 -2.35 6.87
N SER A 203 12.00 -3.42 7.67
CA SER A 203 13.12 -4.01 8.40
C SER A 203 14.26 -4.45 7.49
N ILE A 204 13.92 -5.09 6.36
CA ILE A 204 14.90 -5.52 5.34
C ILE A 204 15.57 -4.31 4.70
N GLY A 205 14.81 -3.28 4.30
CA GLY A 205 15.34 -2.05 3.71
C GLY A 205 16.29 -1.30 4.66
N ILE A 206 15.97 -1.24 5.95
CA ILE A 206 16.86 -0.67 6.96
C ILE A 206 18.16 -1.47 7.07
N ALA A 207 18.08 -2.80 7.15
CA ALA A 207 19.26 -3.65 7.25
C ALA A 207 20.14 -3.61 5.99
N GLN A 208 19.56 -3.41 4.81
CA GLN A 208 20.33 -3.21 3.57
C GLN A 208 21.03 -1.84 3.53
N ALA A 209 20.34 -0.78 3.98
CA ALA A 209 20.92 0.57 4.03
C ALA A 209 21.99 0.71 5.13
N TYR A 210 21.84 -0.02 6.24
CA TYR A 210 22.73 0.03 7.40
C TYR A 210 23.26 -1.38 7.75
N PRO A 211 24.32 -1.84 7.09
CA PRO A 211 24.81 -3.22 7.21
C PRO A 211 25.29 -3.60 8.61
N ASN A 212 25.57 -2.64 9.49
CA ASN A 212 25.98 -2.87 10.87
C ASN A 212 24.80 -2.90 11.84
N ALA A 213 23.62 -2.38 11.46
CA ALA A 213 22.45 -2.31 12.32
C ALA A 213 21.81 -3.70 12.52
N ARG A 214 21.13 -3.87 13.65
CA ARG A 214 20.28 -5.03 13.96
C ARG A 214 18.82 -4.56 13.99
N VAL A 215 17.93 -5.36 13.41
CA VAL A 215 16.50 -5.02 13.32
C VAL A 215 15.68 -6.19 13.84
N ASP A 216 14.80 -5.91 14.78
CA ASP A 216 13.76 -6.82 15.25
C ASP A 216 12.39 -6.29 14.77
N GLY A 217 11.71 -7.05 13.93
CA GLY A 217 10.36 -6.75 13.47
C GLY A 217 9.32 -7.49 14.31
N TYR A 218 8.24 -6.81 14.66
CA TYR A 218 7.14 -7.33 15.47
C TYR A 218 5.82 -7.17 14.74
N ASP A 219 5.01 -8.23 14.72
CA ASP A 219 3.67 -8.18 14.15
C ASP A 219 2.76 -9.21 14.82
N ILE A 220 1.47 -8.91 14.88
CA ILE A 220 0.44 -9.81 15.43
C ILE A 220 -0.09 -10.81 14.39
N ASP A 221 0.20 -10.61 13.09
CA ASP A 221 -0.21 -11.52 12.02
C ASP A 221 0.85 -12.60 11.78
N GLY A 222 0.61 -13.80 12.30
CA GLY A 222 1.54 -14.92 12.18
C GLY A 222 1.97 -15.25 10.76
N PRO A 223 1.05 -15.33 9.77
CA PRO A 223 1.40 -15.53 8.36
C PRO A 223 2.33 -14.45 7.79
N SER A 224 2.14 -13.18 8.17
CA SER A 224 3.06 -12.09 7.78
C SER A 224 4.47 -12.33 8.32
N ILE A 225 4.61 -12.74 9.58
CA ILE A 225 5.91 -13.04 10.19
C ILE A 225 6.60 -14.24 9.53
N GLU A 226 5.86 -15.28 9.17
CA GLU A 226 6.44 -16.42 8.45
C GLU A 226 6.99 -15.97 7.09
N GLN A 227 6.26 -15.16 6.35
CA GLN A 227 6.72 -14.62 5.07
C GLN A 227 7.87 -13.62 5.24
N ALA A 228 7.84 -12.77 6.27
CA ALA A 228 8.94 -11.83 6.58
C ALA A 228 10.28 -12.55 6.80
N ARG A 229 10.25 -13.69 7.51
CA ARG A 229 11.45 -14.53 7.69
C ARG A 229 11.97 -15.08 6.37
N ALA A 230 11.08 -15.54 5.48
CA ALA A 230 11.46 -16.01 4.15
C ALA A 230 12.05 -14.88 3.31
N ASN A 231 11.43 -13.70 3.33
CA ASN A 231 11.91 -12.51 2.63
C ASN A 231 13.31 -12.07 3.11
N ALA A 232 13.58 -12.12 4.42
CA ALA A 232 14.90 -11.79 4.97
C ALA A 232 16.00 -12.77 4.53
N VAL A 233 15.66 -14.05 4.42
CA VAL A 233 16.58 -15.08 3.87
C VAL A 233 16.87 -14.80 2.41
N GLU A 234 15.85 -14.55 1.60
CA GLU A 234 16.01 -14.22 0.18
C GLU A 234 16.81 -12.93 -0.03
N ALA A 235 16.56 -11.92 0.80
CA ALA A 235 17.30 -10.65 0.77
C ALA A 235 18.73 -10.73 1.33
N GLY A 236 19.13 -11.86 1.93
CA GLY A 236 20.46 -12.08 2.50
C GLY A 236 20.75 -11.26 3.75
N VAL A 237 19.74 -10.96 4.56
CA VAL A 237 19.85 -10.16 5.80
C VAL A 237 19.42 -10.90 7.07
N ALA A 238 19.09 -12.18 6.99
CA ALA A 238 18.57 -12.98 8.09
C ALA A 238 19.56 -13.18 9.26
N ASP A 239 20.83 -12.81 9.08
CA ASP A 239 21.87 -12.81 10.13
C ASP A 239 21.76 -11.64 11.10
N ARG A 240 21.01 -10.58 10.73
CA ARG A 240 20.87 -9.34 11.50
C ARG A 240 19.44 -8.78 11.55
N VAL A 241 18.48 -9.46 10.92
CA VAL A 241 17.04 -9.16 11.01
C VAL A 241 16.32 -10.34 11.59
N SER A 242 15.55 -10.12 12.66
CA SER A 242 14.72 -11.13 13.29
C SER A 242 13.26 -10.70 13.28
N PHE A 243 12.33 -11.65 13.16
CA PHE A 243 10.89 -11.37 13.14
C PHE A 243 10.16 -12.17 14.20
N HIS A 244 9.27 -11.49 14.94
CA HIS A 244 8.60 -11.99 16.12
C HIS A 244 7.07 -11.86 15.96
N HIS A 245 6.37 -12.99 16.10
CA HIS A 245 4.91 -13.00 16.18
C HIS A 245 4.51 -12.64 17.61
N LEU A 246 4.31 -11.35 17.88
CA LEU A 246 4.07 -10.82 19.21
C LEU A 246 3.32 -9.48 19.11
N ASP A 247 2.38 -9.25 20.05
CA ASP A 247 1.79 -7.93 20.23
C ASP A 247 2.84 -6.99 20.85
N ALA A 248 3.07 -5.84 20.23
CA ALA A 248 4.02 -4.87 20.73
C ALA A 248 3.66 -4.31 22.12
N ALA A 249 2.39 -4.35 22.50
CA ALA A 249 1.95 -3.97 23.85
C ALA A 249 2.50 -4.91 24.95
N ASP A 250 2.95 -6.12 24.59
CA ASP A 250 3.49 -7.12 25.50
C ASP A 250 5.03 -7.12 25.57
N LEU A 251 5.69 -6.17 24.90
CA LEU A 251 7.16 -6.08 24.92
C LEU A 251 7.69 -5.66 26.29
N ASP A 252 8.55 -6.50 26.84
CA ASP A 252 9.32 -6.22 28.06
C ASP A 252 10.57 -5.40 27.74
N ALA A 253 10.81 -4.43 28.61
CA ALA A 253 11.94 -3.52 28.73
C ALA A 253 13.10 -3.58 27.73
N ASP A 254 13.29 -2.41 27.16
CA ASP A 254 14.58 -1.76 26.95
C ASP A 254 15.57 -2.42 26.05
N THR A 255 15.70 -1.82 24.82
CA THR A 255 17.02 -2.07 24.24
C THR A 255 17.26 -1.44 22.90
N TYR A 256 16.33 -0.67 22.38
CA TYR A 256 16.44 -0.18 21.01
C TYR A 256 16.92 1.27 20.96
N ASP A 257 17.83 1.52 20.03
CA ASP A 257 18.28 2.86 19.71
C ASP A 257 17.23 3.64 18.91
N VAL A 258 16.48 2.91 18.07
CA VAL A 258 15.40 3.45 17.23
C VAL A 258 14.19 2.52 17.33
N VAL A 259 13.01 3.09 17.52
CA VAL A 259 11.74 2.35 17.51
C VAL A 259 10.84 2.98 16.45
N LEU A 260 10.32 2.16 15.56
CA LEU A 260 9.52 2.60 14.41
C LEU A 260 8.13 1.98 14.46
N ALA A 261 7.13 2.73 13.99
CA ALA A 261 5.82 2.23 13.59
C ALA A 261 5.48 2.89 12.25
N LEU A 262 5.42 2.10 11.20
CA LEU A 262 5.31 2.60 9.83
C LEU A 262 4.00 2.13 9.20
N GLU A 263 3.05 3.07 8.99
CA GLU A 263 1.76 2.81 8.36
C GLU A 263 0.92 1.75 9.11
N CYS A 264 0.87 1.84 10.45
CA CYS A 264 0.17 0.84 11.24
C CYS A 264 -0.52 1.38 12.50
N VAL A 265 -0.19 2.58 13.00
CA VAL A 265 -0.78 3.10 14.25
C VAL A 265 -2.28 3.33 14.12
N HIS A 266 -2.74 3.75 12.97
CA HIS A 266 -4.15 4.00 12.68
C HIS A 266 -5.01 2.71 12.65
N ASP A 267 -4.39 1.55 12.44
CA ASP A 267 -5.07 0.23 12.45
C ASP A 267 -5.21 -0.38 13.84
N MET A 268 -4.40 0.09 14.80
CA MET A 268 -4.35 -0.50 16.12
C MET A 268 -5.65 -0.28 16.90
N ALA A 269 -6.16 -1.34 17.53
CA ALA A 269 -7.31 -1.23 18.42
C ALA A 269 -7.01 -0.35 19.64
N ASN A 270 -5.79 -0.47 20.20
CA ASN A 270 -5.33 0.32 21.35
C ASN A 270 -3.96 0.96 21.05
N PRO A 271 -3.90 2.02 20.25
CA PRO A 271 -2.65 2.68 19.89
C PRO A 271 -1.90 3.26 21.10
N VAL A 272 -2.61 3.68 22.14
CA VAL A 272 -1.97 4.23 23.35
C VAL A 272 -1.12 3.18 24.05
N SER A 273 -1.58 1.94 24.17
CA SER A 273 -0.78 0.88 24.83
C SER A 273 0.46 0.52 24.00
N VAL A 274 0.34 0.47 22.67
CA VAL A 274 1.48 0.19 21.79
C VAL A 274 2.49 1.34 21.83
N LEU A 275 2.04 2.59 21.74
CA LEU A 275 2.92 3.76 21.86
C LEU A 275 3.61 3.82 23.23
N ALA A 276 2.92 3.46 24.31
CA ALA A 276 3.53 3.34 25.64
C ALA A 276 4.60 2.23 25.69
N ALA A 277 4.37 1.10 25.05
CA ALA A 277 5.36 0.04 24.91
C ALA A 277 6.56 0.50 24.07
N MET A 278 6.35 1.20 22.95
CA MET A 278 7.43 1.80 22.15
C MET A 278 8.29 2.75 23.00
N LYS A 279 7.65 3.56 23.85
CA LYS A 279 8.36 4.43 24.81
C LYS A 279 9.16 3.63 25.86
N HIS A 280 8.65 2.49 26.28
CA HIS A 280 9.27 1.64 27.27
C HIS A 280 10.52 0.91 26.75
N ILE A 281 10.48 0.48 25.49
CA ILE A 281 11.57 -0.28 24.86
C ILE A 281 12.65 0.58 24.22
N VAL A 282 12.43 1.88 24.05
CA VAL A 282 13.45 2.79 23.52
C VAL A 282 14.44 3.19 24.61
N LYS A 283 15.73 3.22 24.27
CA LYS A 283 16.78 3.71 25.18
C LYS A 283 16.55 5.18 25.55
N PRO A 284 17.06 5.67 26.71
CA PRO A 284 16.87 7.07 27.11
C PRO A 284 17.37 8.13 26.13
N ALA A 285 18.34 7.78 25.28
CA ALA A 285 18.85 8.63 24.22
C ALA A 285 18.38 8.18 22.82
N GLY A 286 17.43 7.26 22.75
CA GLY A 286 16.91 6.69 21.51
C GLY A 286 15.85 7.59 20.86
N THR A 287 15.39 7.16 19.71
CA THR A 287 14.42 7.91 18.88
C THR A 287 13.21 7.05 18.57
N VAL A 288 12.01 7.61 18.72
CA VAL A 288 10.76 6.97 18.31
C VAL A 288 10.18 7.70 17.13
N ILE A 289 9.93 6.98 16.03
CA ILE A 289 9.39 7.54 14.80
C ILE A 289 8.10 6.81 14.44
N VAL A 290 7.07 7.59 14.13
CA VAL A 290 5.82 7.11 13.52
C VAL A 290 5.76 7.69 12.10
N MET A 291 5.48 6.84 11.11
CA MET A 291 5.08 7.24 9.77
C MET A 291 3.62 6.82 9.59
N ASP A 292 2.80 7.76 9.19
CA ASP A 292 1.38 7.50 8.94
C ASP A 292 0.87 8.40 7.81
N GLU A 293 -0.36 8.23 7.35
CA GLU A 293 -0.90 8.90 6.18
C GLU A 293 -0.88 10.42 6.30
N ARG A 294 -0.53 11.08 5.19
CA ARG A 294 -0.48 12.53 5.09
C ARG A 294 -1.86 13.13 4.82
N VAL A 295 -2.76 12.97 5.78
CA VAL A 295 -4.09 13.59 5.72
C VAL A 295 -4.08 15.01 6.27
N GLY A 296 -5.12 15.81 5.96
CA GLY A 296 -5.24 17.18 6.45
C GLY A 296 -5.40 17.27 7.97
N GLU A 297 -5.11 18.46 8.52
CA GLU A 297 -5.27 18.73 9.96
C GLU A 297 -6.72 18.61 10.42
N HIS A 298 -7.66 18.95 9.53
CA HIS A 298 -9.10 18.97 9.82
C HIS A 298 -9.90 18.42 8.64
N PHE A 299 -11.04 17.84 8.91
CA PHE A 299 -12.01 17.53 7.86
C PHE A 299 -12.57 18.83 7.26
N THR A 300 -12.43 18.99 5.95
CA THR A 300 -12.88 20.20 5.23
C THR A 300 -14.12 19.95 4.39
N GLY A 301 -14.33 18.71 3.96
CA GLY A 301 -15.34 18.35 2.97
C GLY A 301 -14.98 18.73 1.53
N GLU A 302 -13.80 19.34 1.32
CA GLU A 302 -13.31 19.66 -0.02
C GLU A 302 -12.64 18.42 -0.65
N PRO A 303 -12.71 18.25 -1.97
CA PRO A 303 -12.05 17.15 -2.66
C PRO A 303 -10.52 17.18 -2.48
N ASP A 304 -9.98 16.10 -1.97
CA ASP A 304 -8.54 15.85 -1.85
C ASP A 304 -8.26 14.39 -2.25
N PRO A 305 -7.48 14.13 -3.32
CA PRO A 305 -7.25 12.78 -3.82
C PRO A 305 -6.59 11.83 -2.81
N VAL A 306 -5.72 12.34 -1.92
CA VAL A 306 -5.07 11.55 -0.89
C VAL A 306 -6.09 11.18 0.19
N GLU A 307 -6.86 12.15 0.71
CA GLU A 307 -7.91 11.85 1.69
C GLU A 307 -9.00 10.94 1.10
N GLU A 308 -9.40 11.12 -0.17
CA GLU A 308 -10.38 10.26 -0.84
C GLU A 308 -9.89 8.81 -0.88
N MET A 309 -8.62 8.59 -1.24
CA MET A 309 -8.00 7.26 -1.25
C MET A 309 -7.90 6.68 0.16
N MET A 310 -7.45 7.46 1.15
CA MET A 310 -7.29 6.99 2.53
C MET A 310 -8.64 6.69 3.19
N TYR A 311 -9.69 7.47 2.93
CA TYR A 311 -11.04 7.11 3.35
C TYR A 311 -11.53 5.82 2.67
N GLY A 312 -11.17 5.61 1.39
CA GLY A 312 -11.49 4.37 0.68
C GLY A 312 -10.90 3.14 1.37
N PHE A 313 -9.61 3.16 1.70
CA PHE A 313 -8.95 2.10 2.47
C PHE A 313 -9.54 1.97 3.88
N SER A 314 -9.77 3.09 4.55
CA SER A 314 -10.37 3.08 5.89
C SER A 314 -11.72 2.38 5.92
N LEU A 315 -12.59 2.67 4.94
CA LEU A 315 -13.93 2.09 4.87
C LEU A 315 -13.92 0.56 4.69
N ILE A 316 -12.99 0.03 3.92
CA ILE A 316 -13.00 -1.38 3.57
C ILE A 316 -12.07 -2.24 4.43
N SER A 317 -11.01 -1.65 5.00
CA SER A 317 -9.96 -2.37 5.73
C SER A 317 -9.69 -1.80 7.12
N CYS A 318 -9.03 -0.65 7.21
CA CYS A 318 -8.41 -0.20 8.45
C CYS A 318 -9.40 0.10 9.59
N LEU A 319 -10.55 0.72 9.30
CA LEU A 319 -11.56 0.95 10.33
C LEU A 319 -12.24 -0.35 10.78
N PRO A 320 -12.66 -1.27 9.89
CA PRO A 320 -13.13 -2.60 10.28
C PRO A 320 -12.10 -3.41 11.07
N ASP A 321 -10.82 -3.36 10.69
CA ASP A 321 -9.74 -4.06 11.41
C ASP A 321 -9.55 -3.49 12.80
N GLY A 322 -9.36 -2.19 12.94
CA GLY A 322 -9.26 -1.53 14.24
C GLY A 322 -10.41 -1.87 15.18
N ARG A 323 -11.63 -2.10 14.64
CA ARG A 323 -12.81 -2.51 15.41
C ARG A 323 -12.88 -4.00 15.75
N ASN A 324 -11.94 -4.82 15.27
CA ASN A 324 -11.98 -6.27 15.47
C ASN A 324 -11.66 -6.69 16.93
N ALA A 325 -11.27 -5.78 17.80
CA ALA A 325 -11.06 -6.03 19.22
C ALA A 325 -12.24 -5.53 20.07
N ALA A 326 -12.48 -6.18 21.22
CA ALA A 326 -13.59 -5.83 22.12
C ALA A 326 -13.49 -4.40 22.67
N GLU A 327 -12.27 -3.93 22.92
CA GLU A 327 -11.97 -2.55 23.31
C GLU A 327 -11.12 -1.92 22.22
N SER A 328 -11.68 -0.97 21.49
CA SER A 328 -10.99 -0.30 20.38
C SER A 328 -11.38 1.16 20.32
N VAL A 329 -10.40 2.00 19.99
CA VAL A 329 -10.61 3.43 19.70
C VAL A 329 -11.13 3.67 18.29
N ALA A 330 -11.06 2.67 17.40
CA ALA A 330 -11.59 2.68 16.04
C ALA A 330 -11.10 3.91 15.23
N THR A 331 -9.80 4.09 15.13
CA THR A 331 -9.18 5.25 14.46
C THR A 331 -9.45 5.25 12.96
N GLY A 332 -9.02 4.21 12.26
CA GLY A 332 -9.07 4.11 10.79
C GLY A 332 -7.98 4.94 10.11
N THR A 333 -7.77 4.72 8.83
CA THR A 333 -6.64 5.26 8.03
C THR A 333 -6.50 6.79 8.10
N VAL A 334 -7.62 7.52 8.22
CA VAL A 334 -7.59 8.99 8.29
C VAL A 334 -7.29 9.46 9.72
N MET A 335 -6.15 9.03 10.24
CA MET A 335 -5.64 9.47 11.55
C MET A 335 -5.01 10.86 11.42
N ARG A 336 -5.70 11.86 11.95
CA ARG A 336 -5.20 13.26 11.89
C ARG A 336 -4.05 13.50 12.85
N PRO A 337 -3.15 14.45 12.57
CA PRO A 337 -2.01 14.79 13.44
C PRO A 337 -2.41 14.99 14.90
N SER A 338 -3.50 15.73 15.17
CA SER A 338 -4.01 15.95 16.52
C SER A 338 -4.51 14.67 17.22
N THR A 339 -4.91 13.66 16.46
CA THR A 339 -5.28 12.35 17.01
C THR A 339 -4.05 11.58 17.47
N LEU A 340 -3.00 11.54 16.64
CA LEU A 340 -1.72 10.95 17.02
C LEU A 340 -1.07 11.69 18.21
N GLU A 341 -1.12 13.02 18.22
CA GLU A 341 -0.63 13.84 19.34
C GLU A 341 -1.31 13.47 20.67
N ARG A 342 -2.62 13.30 20.66
CA ARG A 342 -3.36 12.84 21.84
C ARG A 342 -2.90 11.44 22.27
N TYR A 343 -2.80 10.49 21.35
CA TYR A 343 -2.36 9.13 21.66
C TYR A 343 -0.94 9.11 22.23
N ALA A 344 -0.03 9.88 21.65
CA ALA A 344 1.34 10.00 22.13
C ALA A 344 1.38 10.63 23.54
N THR A 345 0.60 11.67 23.79
CA THR A 345 0.48 12.31 25.10
C THR A 345 -0.05 11.33 26.15
N ASP A 346 -1.13 10.59 25.82
CA ASP A 346 -1.73 9.60 26.71
C ASP A 346 -0.78 8.41 26.97
N ALA A 347 0.10 8.10 26.01
CA ALA A 347 1.19 7.12 26.14
C ALA A 347 2.39 7.66 26.92
N GLY A 348 2.39 8.95 27.29
CA GLY A 348 3.38 9.60 28.13
C GLY A 348 4.55 10.25 27.38
N PHE A 349 4.49 10.40 26.05
CA PHE A 349 5.45 11.22 25.32
C PHE A 349 5.24 12.72 25.63
N SER A 350 6.32 13.49 25.58
CA SER A 350 6.29 14.91 25.95
C SER A 350 5.82 15.83 24.81
N SER A 351 6.09 15.44 23.58
CA SER A 351 5.63 16.14 22.36
C SER A 351 5.73 15.23 21.12
N ILE A 352 5.09 15.67 20.04
CA ILE A 352 5.35 15.13 18.69
C ILE A 352 5.81 16.26 17.78
N ASP A 353 6.77 15.97 16.93
CA ASP A 353 7.29 16.91 15.94
C ASP A 353 7.19 16.30 14.54
N VAL A 354 6.61 17.03 13.60
CA VAL A 354 6.59 16.61 12.19
C VAL A 354 8.01 16.76 11.63
N LEU A 355 8.55 15.65 11.13
CA LEU A 355 9.86 15.62 10.49
C LEU A 355 9.80 16.24 9.08
N PRO A 356 10.82 16.99 8.64
CA PRO A 356 10.85 17.62 7.32
C PRO A 356 11.24 16.61 6.23
N ILE A 357 10.50 15.52 6.15
CA ILE A 357 10.64 14.48 5.13
C ILE A 357 9.54 14.70 4.09
N ASP A 358 9.94 14.92 2.85
CA ASP A 358 8.99 15.12 1.76
C ASP A 358 8.48 13.77 1.24
N ASN A 359 7.17 13.58 1.34
CA ASN A 359 6.45 12.43 0.81
C ASN A 359 4.99 12.84 0.55
N ASP A 360 4.45 12.44 -0.59
CA ASP A 360 3.09 12.84 -1.00
C ASP A 360 1.99 12.12 -0.20
N PHE A 361 2.27 10.90 0.28
CA PHE A 361 1.28 10.04 0.93
C PHE A 361 1.48 9.91 2.43
N PHE A 362 2.71 10.07 2.93
CA PHE A 362 3.06 9.83 4.33
C PHE A 362 3.64 11.06 5.00
N ARG A 363 3.38 11.14 6.30
CA ARG A 363 3.96 12.12 7.22
C ARG A 363 4.73 11.40 8.31
N PHE A 364 5.91 11.88 8.58
CA PHE A 364 6.79 11.31 9.59
C PHE A 364 6.78 12.17 10.85
N TYR A 365 6.71 11.52 12.00
CA TYR A 365 6.66 12.15 13.29
C TYR A 365 7.78 11.61 14.18
N ASN A 366 8.46 12.52 14.90
CA ASN A 366 9.32 12.16 16.01
C ASN A 366 8.56 12.33 17.32
N LEU A 367 8.51 11.30 18.14
CA LEU A 367 7.88 11.31 19.45
C LEU A 367 8.94 11.52 20.51
N SER A 368 8.89 12.66 21.21
CA SER A 368 9.87 13.03 22.25
C SER A 368 9.57 12.33 23.58
N LEU A 369 10.60 11.78 24.22
CA LEU A 369 10.50 10.98 25.45
C LEU A 369 10.16 11.79 26.70
#